data_63c1b51b8cb21b5471973961188aa86c
#
_entry.id   63c1b51b8cb21b5471973961188aa86c
#
_cell.length_a   1.000
_cell.length_b   1.000
_cell.length_c   1.000
_cell.angle_alpha   90.00
_cell.angle_beta   90.00
_cell.angle_gamma   90.00
#
_symmetry.space_group_name_H-M   'P 1'
#
loop_
_entity.id
_entity.type
_entity.pdbx_description
1 polymer ?
#
loop_
_entity_poly.entity_id
_entity_poly.type
_entity_poly.pdbx_seq_one_letter_code
_entity_poly.pdbx_strand_id
1 'polypeptide(L)'
;MRSWLIALVFVAVVAAVSAHEKFKIVGTIAGLKKDEIAVKAVDGATYEIDMHDDTPVTDKRHRKIPHDELKPGANVVILALGHDMFDLEAYEIQLVDR
;
A
#
# COMPACT_ATOMS: atom_id res chain seq x y z
N MET A 1 11.81 -34.76 -36.55
CA MET A 1 12.38 -34.52 -35.96
C MET A 1 12.65 -33.20 -35.65
N ARG A 2 12.80 -32.39 -36.14
CA ARG A 2 13.09 -31.25 -35.82
C ARG A 2 12.07 -30.39 -35.33
N SER A 3 10.99 -30.62 -35.43
CA SER A 3 9.94 -29.76 -35.03
C SER A 3 9.90 -29.48 -33.60
N TRP A 4 10.47 -30.31 -32.86
CA TRP A 4 10.29 -30.15 -31.48
C TRP A 4 10.94 -28.95 -30.95
N LEU A 5 11.76 -28.34 -31.64
CA LEU A 5 12.36 -27.28 -31.04
C LEU A 5 11.53 -26.14 -30.82
N ILE A 6 10.55 -26.05 -31.43
CA ILE A 6 9.72 -24.99 -31.24
C ILE A 6 9.25 -24.72 -29.93
N ALA A 7 9.06 -25.64 -29.25
CA ALA A 7 8.42 -25.49 -27.99
C ALA A 7 9.00 -24.51 -27.03
N LEU A 8 10.21 -24.31 -27.10
CA LEU A 8 10.69 -23.55 -26.06
C LEU A 8 10.39 -22.17 -26.10
N VAL A 9 9.99 -21.77 -27.10
CA VAL A 9 9.72 -20.47 -27.21
C VAL A 9 8.91 -19.76 -26.25
N PHE A 10 7.91 -20.33 -25.84
CA PHE A 10 7.07 -19.64 -25.04
C PHE A 10 7.42 -19.34 -23.71
N VAL A 11 8.23 -19.96 -23.22
CA VAL A 11 8.48 -19.81 -21.87
C VAL A 11 8.75 -18.39 -21.47
N ALA A 12 9.33 -17.68 -22.25
CA ALA A 12 9.73 -16.40 -21.84
C ALA A 12 8.63 -15.45 -21.55
N VAL A 13 7.59 -15.70 -22.04
CA VAL A 13 6.54 -14.80 -21.88
C VAL A 13 6.10 -14.51 -20.54
N VAL A 14 6.09 -15.44 -19.76
CA VAL A 14 5.53 -15.27 -18.50
C VAL A 14 6.15 -14.27 -17.64
N ALA A 15 7.35 -14.09 -17.78
CA ALA A 15 8.01 -13.28 -16.83
C ALA A 15 7.59 -11.84 -16.81
N ALA A 16 6.93 -11.45 -17.75
CA ALA A 16 6.62 -10.08 -17.80
C ALA A 16 5.66 -9.59 -16.77
N VAL A 17 5.06 -10.42 -16.11
CA VAL A 17 4.07 -9.98 -15.23
C VAL A 17 4.66 -9.52 -13.97
N SER A 18 4.67 -8.29 -13.70
CA SER A 18 5.08 -7.94 -12.42
C SER A 18 4.05 -7.08 -11.94
N ALA A 19 3.30 -7.48 -11.15
CA ALA A 19 2.23 -6.74 -10.66
C ALA A 19 2.59 -6.03 -9.41
N HIS A 20 1.88 -5.03 -9.11
CA HIS A 20 1.94 -4.43 -7.80
C HIS A 20 1.32 -5.40 -6.81
N GLU A 21 1.91 -5.49 -5.67
CA GLU A 21 1.37 -6.31 -4.62
C GLU A 21 0.58 -5.44 -3.65
N LYS A 22 -0.37 -6.05 -2.98
CA LYS A 22 -1.16 -5.38 -1.97
C LYS A 22 -0.53 -5.60 -0.60
N PHE A 23 -0.43 -4.52 0.13
CA PHE A 23 0.12 -4.57 1.48
C PHE A 23 -0.88 -4.01 2.46
N LYS A 24 -0.91 -4.55 3.65
CA LYS A 24 -1.76 -4.06 4.73
C LYS A 24 -0.83 -3.69 5.87
N ILE A 25 -0.79 -2.43 6.22
CA ILE A 25 0.10 -1.93 7.25
C ILE A 25 -0.75 -1.45 8.41
N VAL A 26 -0.56 -2.05 9.57
CA VAL A 26 -1.27 -1.71 10.78
C VAL A 26 -0.30 -1.01 11.71
N GLY A 27 -0.65 0.15 12.16
CA GLY A 27 0.24 0.87 13.05
C GLY A 27 -0.30 2.21 13.48
N THR A 28 0.61 3.06 13.90
CA THR A 28 0.31 4.38 14.44
C THR A 28 0.97 5.43 13.56
N ILE A 29 0.26 6.51 13.29
CA ILE A 29 0.81 7.57 12.46
C ILE A 29 1.95 8.24 13.21
N ALA A 30 3.12 8.21 12.63
CA ALA A 30 4.31 8.85 13.19
C ALA A 30 4.52 10.24 12.61
N GLY A 31 4.07 10.48 11.41
CA GLY A 31 4.21 11.79 10.78
C GLY A 31 3.30 11.92 9.58
N LEU A 32 2.98 13.14 9.23
CA LEU A 32 2.14 13.45 8.09
C LEU A 32 2.75 14.58 7.29
N LYS A 33 2.78 14.39 5.98
CA LYS A 33 3.07 15.45 5.05
C LYS A 33 1.91 15.48 4.06
N LYS A 34 1.90 16.44 3.18
CA LYS A 34 0.80 16.58 2.24
C LYS A 34 0.63 15.34 1.38
N ASP A 35 1.71 14.73 0.97
CA ASP A 35 1.71 13.62 0.02
C ASP A 35 2.30 12.33 0.60
N GLU A 36 2.51 12.27 1.90
CA GLU A 36 3.15 11.11 2.49
C GLU A 36 2.70 10.92 3.92
N ILE A 37 2.51 9.69 4.32
CA ILE A 37 2.19 9.34 5.69
C ILE A 37 3.24 8.37 6.21
N ALA A 38 3.80 8.66 7.36
CA ALA A 38 4.75 7.76 8.01
C ALA A 38 4.03 7.02 9.11
N VAL A 39 4.14 5.70 9.10
CA VAL A 39 3.44 4.85 10.06
C VAL A 39 4.44 3.93 10.74
N LYS A 40 4.41 3.92 12.07
CA LYS A 40 5.17 2.96 12.81
C LYS A 40 4.29 1.73 12.97
N ALA A 41 4.67 0.67 12.30
CA ALA A 41 3.86 -0.53 12.25
C ALA A 41 4.04 -1.37 13.51
N VAL A 42 3.13 -2.29 13.70
CA VAL A 42 3.16 -3.16 14.88
C VAL A 42 4.40 -4.05 14.91
N ASP A 43 5.05 -4.25 13.76
CA ASP A 43 6.28 -5.02 13.72
C ASP A 43 7.51 -4.19 14.15
N GLY A 44 7.32 -2.94 14.46
CA GLY A 44 8.40 -2.06 14.91
C GLY A 44 9.04 -1.24 13.82
N ALA A 45 8.76 -1.52 12.55
CA ALA A 45 9.33 -0.76 11.45
C ALA A 45 8.49 0.48 11.17
N THR A 46 9.12 1.50 10.62
CA THR A 46 8.42 2.69 10.17
C THR A 46 8.37 2.70 8.66
N TYR A 47 7.18 2.86 8.11
CA TYR A 47 6.98 2.87 6.67
C TYR A 47 6.54 4.25 6.21
N GLU A 48 7.10 4.70 5.09
CA GLU A 48 6.70 5.94 4.47
C GLU A 48 5.86 5.57 3.26
N ILE A 49 4.64 6.03 3.23
CA ILE A 49 3.66 5.60 2.26
C ILE A 49 3.12 6.81 1.54
N ASP A 50 3.16 6.79 0.23
CA ASP A 50 2.67 7.90 -0.57
C ASP A 50 1.15 7.97 -0.46
N MET A 51 0.62 9.18 -0.40
CA MET A 51 -0.81 9.40 -0.46
C MET A 51 -1.09 10.64 -1.29
N HIS A 52 -2.32 10.77 -1.73
CA HIS A 52 -2.75 11.88 -2.56
C HIS A 52 -3.98 12.53 -1.95
N ASP A 53 -4.38 13.66 -2.49
CA ASP A 53 -5.55 14.37 -1.99
C ASP A 53 -6.82 13.53 -2.14
N ASP A 54 -6.86 12.66 -3.14
CA ASP A 54 -8.01 11.81 -3.37
C ASP A 54 -7.88 10.41 -2.76
N THR A 55 -6.81 10.13 -2.03
CA THR A 55 -6.70 8.87 -1.33
C THR A 55 -7.83 8.81 -0.29
N PRO A 56 -8.69 7.82 -0.33
CA PRO A 56 -9.79 7.78 0.61
C PRO A 56 -9.32 7.53 2.04
N VAL A 57 -9.83 8.32 2.95
CA VAL A 57 -9.64 8.11 4.39
C VAL A 57 -10.99 7.66 4.91
N THR A 58 -11.01 6.58 5.66
CA THR A 58 -12.25 5.97 6.10
C THR A 58 -12.23 5.69 7.59
N ASP A 59 -13.42 5.47 8.15
CA ASP A 59 -13.52 4.98 9.52
C ASP A 59 -13.52 3.44 9.51
N LYS A 60 -13.70 2.83 10.66
CA LYS A 60 -13.65 1.37 10.72
C LYS A 60 -14.83 0.69 10.04
N ARG A 61 -15.82 1.44 9.59
CA ARG A 61 -16.92 0.90 8.80
C ARG A 61 -16.74 1.21 7.33
N HIS A 62 -15.55 1.65 6.93
CA HIS A 62 -15.21 2.03 5.56
C HIS A 62 -16.02 3.21 5.04
N ARG A 63 -16.53 4.06 5.92
CA ARG A 63 -17.22 5.28 5.50
C ARG A 63 -16.18 6.39 5.37
N LYS A 64 -16.30 7.20 4.33
CA LYS A 64 -15.34 8.26 4.09
C LYS A 64 -15.39 9.31 5.15
N ILE A 65 -14.24 9.77 5.58
CA ILE A 65 -14.10 10.86 6.53
C ILE A 65 -13.05 11.85 5.99
N PRO A 66 -13.02 13.07 6.51
CA PRO A 66 -12.06 14.06 6.01
C PRO A 66 -10.62 13.70 6.32
N HIS A 67 -9.71 14.09 5.44
CA HIS A 67 -8.28 13.85 5.63
C HIS A 67 -7.75 14.51 6.90
N ASP A 68 -8.32 15.61 7.34
CA ASP A 68 -7.84 16.29 8.52
C ASP A 68 -8.13 15.54 9.82
N GLU A 69 -8.83 14.43 9.73
CA GLU A 69 -8.99 13.55 10.88
C GLU A 69 -7.71 12.72 11.12
N LEU A 70 -6.83 12.64 10.16
CA LEU A 70 -5.55 11.94 10.35
C LEU A 70 -4.62 12.83 11.15
N LYS A 71 -4.09 12.30 12.24
CA LYS A 71 -3.18 13.04 13.10
C LYS A 71 -2.10 12.11 13.64
N PRO A 72 -0.92 12.63 13.89
CA PRO A 72 0.12 11.81 14.53
C PRO A 72 -0.40 11.22 15.83
N GLY A 73 -0.09 9.98 16.06
CA GLY A 73 -0.56 9.26 17.23
C GLY A 73 -1.83 8.45 17.02
N ALA A 74 -2.53 8.69 15.92
CA ALA A 74 -3.74 7.92 15.64
C ALA A 74 -3.41 6.54 15.11
N ASN A 75 -4.25 5.57 15.40
CA ASN A 75 -4.06 4.21 14.93
C ASN A 75 -4.76 4.02 13.58
N VAL A 76 -4.07 3.41 12.65
CA VAL A 76 -4.57 3.27 11.28
C VAL A 76 -4.31 1.87 10.74
N VAL A 77 -5.11 1.51 9.76
CA VAL A 77 -4.85 0.39 8.89
C VAL A 77 -4.72 0.97 7.50
N ILE A 78 -3.56 0.82 6.87
CA ILE A 78 -3.35 1.35 5.54
C ILE A 78 -3.30 0.21 4.54
N LEU A 79 -4.13 0.33 3.52
CA LEU A 79 -4.10 -0.58 2.40
C LEU A 79 -3.31 0.10 1.30
N ALA A 80 -2.25 -0.53 0.86
CA ALA A 80 -1.30 0.06 -0.07
C ALA A 80 -0.94 -0.89 -1.20
N LEU A 81 -0.50 -0.32 -2.29
CA LEU A 81 0.03 -1.07 -3.42
C LEU A 81 1.48 -0.68 -3.60
N GLY A 82 2.30 -1.60 -4.02
CA GLY A 82 3.68 -1.29 -4.30
C GLY A 82 4.44 -2.47 -4.84
N HIS A 83 5.69 -2.23 -5.19
CA HIS A 83 6.56 -3.29 -5.63
C HIS A 83 7.20 -3.99 -4.43
N ASP A 84 7.40 -3.25 -3.36
CA ASP A 84 7.95 -3.80 -2.13
C ASP A 84 7.60 -2.85 -0.99
N MET A 85 8.13 -3.13 0.19
CA MET A 85 7.78 -2.36 1.38
C MET A 85 8.39 -0.96 1.40
N PHE A 86 9.22 -0.63 0.46
CA PHE A 86 9.83 0.69 0.39
C PHE A 86 9.22 1.55 -0.71
N ASP A 87 8.29 1.02 -1.47
CA ASP A 87 7.69 1.74 -2.58
C ASP A 87 6.19 1.51 -2.52
N LEU A 88 5.54 2.18 -1.58
CA LEU A 88 4.13 1.95 -1.30
C LEU A 88 3.31 3.20 -1.58
N GLU A 89 2.12 2.97 -2.12
CA GLU A 89 1.15 4.02 -2.33
C GLU A 89 -0.17 3.59 -1.70
N ALA A 90 -0.70 4.40 -0.82
CA ALA A 90 -1.95 4.07 -0.15
C ALA A 90 -3.13 4.19 -1.09
N TYR A 91 -4.02 3.21 -1.05
CA TYR A 91 -5.27 3.32 -1.76
C TYR A 91 -6.47 3.39 -0.80
N GLU A 92 -6.24 3.17 0.46
CA GLU A 92 -7.22 3.46 1.52
C GLU A 92 -6.50 3.59 2.85
N ILE A 93 -6.83 4.61 3.63
CA ILE A 93 -6.29 4.80 4.96
C ILE A 93 -7.48 4.73 5.92
N GLN A 94 -7.52 3.68 6.73
CA GLN A 94 -8.61 3.49 7.66
C GLN A 94 -8.21 3.95 9.04
N LEU A 95 -8.95 4.91 9.61
CA LEU A 95 -8.70 5.41 10.94
C LEU A 95 -9.44 4.50 11.93
N VAL A 96 -8.69 3.80 12.75
CA VAL A 96 -9.27 2.78 13.60
C VAL A 96 -9.86 3.34 14.87
N ASP A 97 -9.36 4.46 15.31
CA ASP A 97 -9.81 5.07 16.55
C ASP A 97 -11.17 5.77 16.44
N ARG A 98 -11.77 5.67 15.29
CA ARG A 98 -12.97 6.42 15.06
C ARG A 98 -14.19 5.57 14.87
#